data_6ebe2367d3c5bd97dbbd9a677d84175b
#
_entry.id   6ebe2367d3c5bd97dbbd9a677d84175b
#
_cell.length_a   1.000
_cell.length_b   1.000
_cell.length_c   1.000
_cell.angle_alpha   90.00
_cell.angle_beta   90.00
_cell.angle_gamma   90.00
#
_symmetry.space_group_name_H-M   'P 1'
#
loop_
_entity.id
_entity.type
_entity.pdbx_description
1 polymer ?
#
loop_
_entity_poly.entity_id
_entity_poly.type
_entity_poly.pdbx_seq_one_letter_code
_entity_poly.pdbx_strand_id
1 'polypeptide(L)'
;MAISCIPAQPRGYAGVPASHSKEISSPSRKQPARDTQNGQSKTSPNVSKSQKDLIRYEGYTVSFNEKYLIPNWVSYELTSTETNGPYSRKGLNFSQDPSAKVKQAEDDDYRNSGWSRGHMAPAGDFKWSSRAMVETFYFTNCCPQNQSLNAGQWNTLEQKVRDWARRYGSLTVYTGPIVLDNAYGTIGYNKVVVPDAFFKAILAGEQSIAFVMYNHNNNENMQKCAMSVDDLEALTGIDFFAEQVDDFENQVEATYNLRNWGL
;
A
#
# COMPACT_ATOMS: atom_id res chain seq x y z
N MET A 1 16.81 -10.00 -8.17
CA MET A 1 17.63 -9.30 -7.14
C MET A 1 16.85 -9.34 -5.85
N ALA A 2 17.44 -9.68 -4.72
CA ALA A 2 16.70 -9.80 -3.46
C ALA A 2 16.13 -8.44 -3.04
N ILE A 3 14.83 -8.39 -2.74
CA ILE A 3 14.13 -7.22 -2.21
C ILE A 3 14.72 -6.94 -0.83
N SER A 4 15.59 -5.92 -0.72
CA SER A 4 16.36 -5.65 0.51
C SER A 4 15.55 -5.03 1.64
N CYS A 5 14.27 -4.77 1.42
CA CYS A 5 13.34 -4.24 2.42
C CYS A 5 12.53 -5.32 3.16
N ILE A 6 12.76 -6.61 2.87
CA ILE A 6 12.14 -7.69 3.64
C ILE A 6 13.07 -8.05 4.79
N PRO A 7 12.81 -7.63 6.04
CA PRO A 7 13.60 -8.06 7.18
C PRO A 7 13.43 -9.57 7.38
N ALA A 8 14.51 -10.25 7.69
CA ALA A 8 14.43 -11.61 8.20
C ALA A 8 13.50 -11.66 9.41
N GLN A 9 12.65 -12.67 9.47
CA GLN A 9 11.64 -12.87 10.51
C GLN A 9 12.16 -12.58 11.92
N PRO A 10 11.38 -11.98 12.82
CA PRO A 10 11.73 -11.88 14.23
C PRO A 10 11.84 -13.29 14.81
N ARG A 11 13.02 -13.64 15.31
CA ARG A 11 13.28 -14.92 15.95
C ARG A 11 12.43 -15.04 17.19
N GLY A 12 11.47 -15.97 17.16
CA GLY A 12 10.75 -16.43 18.34
C GLY A 12 11.71 -17.10 19.32
N TYR A 13 11.53 -16.81 20.60
CA TYR A 13 12.16 -17.49 21.70
C TYR A 13 11.71 -18.96 21.77
N ALA A 14 12.64 -19.90 21.75
CA ALA A 14 12.82 -21.04 22.64
C ALA A 14 13.69 -22.11 21.98
N GLY A 15 14.77 -22.44 22.68
CA GLY A 15 15.79 -23.38 22.24
C GLY A 15 15.36 -24.84 22.27
N VAL A 16 16.13 -25.67 21.57
CA VAL A 16 16.74 -26.98 21.92
C VAL A 16 17.41 -27.57 20.65
N PRO A 17 18.35 -28.53 20.69
CA PRO A 17 19.70 -28.35 20.17
C PRO A 17 20.01 -29.08 18.83
N ALA A 18 21.22 -28.75 18.32
CA ALA A 18 21.82 -29.28 17.11
C ALA A 18 22.03 -30.80 17.11
N SER A 19 21.90 -31.43 15.93
CA SER A 19 22.75 -32.57 15.58
C SER A 19 22.82 -32.83 14.06
N HIS A 20 24.05 -32.85 13.60
CA HIS A 20 24.65 -33.61 12.49
C HIS A 20 24.44 -33.22 11.02
N SER A 21 25.53 -32.67 10.54
CA SER A 21 26.02 -32.62 9.15
C SER A 21 25.98 -33.97 8.45
N LYS A 22 25.63 -33.99 7.16
CA LYS A 22 26.25 -34.81 6.14
C LYS A 22 26.12 -34.16 4.76
N GLU A 23 27.26 -33.74 4.22
CA GLU A 23 27.48 -33.49 2.78
C GLU A 23 27.31 -34.79 1.98
N ILE A 24 26.68 -34.71 0.82
CA ILE A 24 27.00 -35.59 -0.32
C ILE A 24 26.70 -34.86 -1.65
N SER A 25 27.76 -34.76 -2.42
CA SER A 25 27.99 -34.48 -3.84
C SER A 25 26.89 -34.63 -4.89
N SER A 26 26.93 -33.68 -5.86
CA SER A 26 26.33 -33.77 -7.21
C SER A 26 26.84 -34.93 -8.04
N PRO A 27 26.05 -35.42 -9.01
CA PRO A 27 26.49 -35.34 -10.40
C PRO A 27 25.41 -35.05 -11.47
N SER A 28 25.85 -34.30 -12.48
CA SER A 28 25.58 -34.33 -13.93
C SER A 28 24.25 -34.78 -14.54
N ARG A 29 23.64 -33.82 -15.22
CA ARG A 29 23.08 -33.75 -16.60
C ARG A 29 22.71 -35.05 -17.32
N LYS A 30 21.39 -35.13 -17.67
CA LYS A 30 20.85 -35.64 -18.97
C LYS A 30 19.43 -35.15 -19.18
N GLN A 31 19.18 -34.42 -20.28
CA GLN A 31 17.83 -34.34 -20.89
C GLN A 31 17.60 -35.63 -21.67
N PRO A 32 16.32 -36.09 -21.77
CA PRO A 32 15.58 -35.86 -22.99
C PRO A 32 14.02 -35.74 -22.83
N ALA A 33 13.46 -35.22 -23.91
CA ALA A 33 12.13 -35.48 -24.51
C ALA A 33 10.86 -34.88 -23.83
N ARG A 34 10.20 -34.10 -24.68
CA ARG A 34 8.79 -33.62 -24.60
C ARG A 34 7.82 -34.79 -24.37
N ASP A 35 6.88 -34.56 -23.47
CA ASP A 35 5.53 -35.05 -23.65
C ASP A 35 4.52 -33.98 -23.18
N THR A 36 3.59 -33.69 -24.09
CA THR A 36 2.41 -32.88 -23.93
C THR A 36 1.40 -33.62 -23.07
N GLN A 37 0.86 -32.97 -22.02
CA GLN A 37 -0.57 -32.84 -21.75
C GLN A 37 -0.89 -32.42 -20.31
N ASN A 38 -1.90 -31.61 -20.25
CA ASN A 38 -2.78 -31.25 -19.12
C ASN A 38 -2.40 -30.01 -18.33
N GLY A 39 -2.94 -28.89 -18.85
CA GLY A 39 -3.14 -27.68 -18.10
C GLY A 39 -4.11 -27.89 -16.92
N GLN A 40 -3.58 -27.76 -15.72
CA GLN A 40 -4.38 -27.33 -14.58
C GLN A 40 -3.97 -25.90 -14.27
N SER A 41 -4.81 -24.99 -14.78
CA SER A 41 -4.83 -23.60 -14.36
C SER A 41 -4.98 -23.53 -12.83
N LYS A 42 -3.91 -23.13 -12.15
CA LYS A 42 -4.02 -22.68 -10.77
C LYS A 42 -4.67 -21.32 -10.81
N THR A 43 -5.97 -21.28 -10.66
CA THR A 43 -6.72 -20.06 -10.41
C THR A 43 -6.24 -19.47 -9.11
N SER A 44 -5.46 -18.40 -9.19
CA SER A 44 -5.29 -17.42 -8.11
C SER A 44 -6.67 -16.91 -7.69
N PRO A 45 -6.92 -16.65 -6.41
CA PRO A 45 -8.19 -16.08 -6.00
C PRO A 45 -8.32 -14.68 -6.58
N ASN A 46 -9.07 -14.57 -7.66
CA ASN A 46 -9.40 -13.33 -8.33
C ASN A 46 -10.20 -12.44 -7.35
N VAL A 47 -9.54 -11.49 -6.68
CA VAL A 47 -10.20 -10.46 -5.87
C VAL A 47 -10.67 -9.34 -6.79
N SER A 48 -11.35 -9.68 -7.87
CA SER A 48 -12.22 -8.75 -8.58
C SER A 48 -13.45 -8.50 -7.71
N LYS A 49 -13.34 -7.61 -6.71
CA LYS A 49 -14.52 -7.07 -6.04
C LYS A 49 -15.32 -6.28 -7.08
N SER A 50 -16.59 -6.62 -7.23
CA SER A 50 -17.50 -5.90 -8.13
C SER A 50 -17.43 -4.40 -7.80
N GLN A 51 -17.57 -3.52 -8.79
CA GLN A 51 -17.60 -2.05 -8.63
C GLN A 51 -18.66 -1.57 -7.61
N LYS A 52 -19.55 -2.44 -7.17
CA LYS A 52 -20.62 -2.16 -6.18
C LYS A 52 -20.12 -2.00 -4.75
N ASP A 53 -18.91 -2.48 -4.44
CA ASP A 53 -18.38 -2.49 -3.07
C ASP A 53 -17.39 -1.36 -2.80
N LEU A 54 -17.25 -0.40 -3.73
CA LEU A 54 -16.35 0.73 -3.58
C LEU A 54 -17.07 1.93 -2.94
N ILE A 55 -16.41 2.55 -1.97
CA ILE A 55 -16.85 3.82 -1.39
C ILE A 55 -16.21 4.95 -2.20
N ARG A 56 -17.05 5.83 -2.76
CA ARG A 56 -16.58 6.94 -3.61
C ARG A 56 -16.76 8.26 -2.87
N TYR A 57 -15.67 9.00 -2.75
CA TYR A 57 -15.61 10.33 -2.18
C TYR A 57 -15.41 11.37 -3.28
N GLU A 58 -15.41 12.66 -2.94
CA GLU A 58 -15.23 13.73 -3.92
C GLU A 58 -13.88 13.64 -4.63
N GLY A 59 -12.81 13.29 -3.92
CA GLY A 59 -11.46 13.27 -4.45
C GLY A 59 -10.79 11.89 -4.51
N TYR A 60 -11.41 10.83 -4.00
CA TYR A 60 -10.78 9.50 -3.97
C TYR A 60 -11.81 8.38 -3.86
N THR A 61 -11.36 7.17 -4.15
CA THR A 61 -12.15 5.93 -4.05
C THR A 61 -11.49 4.97 -3.07
N VAL A 62 -12.29 4.25 -2.29
CA VAL A 62 -11.82 3.27 -1.30
C VAL A 62 -12.39 1.89 -1.61
N SER A 63 -11.54 0.87 -1.62
CA SER A 63 -11.93 -0.51 -1.40
C SER A 63 -11.77 -0.80 0.10
N PHE A 64 -12.86 -0.98 0.82
CA PHE A 64 -12.82 -1.13 2.28
C PHE A 64 -12.91 -2.60 2.72
N ASN A 65 -12.23 -2.95 3.80
CA ASN A 65 -12.22 -4.27 4.41
C ASN A 65 -12.95 -4.24 5.76
N GLU A 66 -14.21 -4.61 5.77
CA GLU A 66 -15.02 -4.62 6.99
C GLU A 66 -14.56 -5.62 8.05
N LYS A 67 -13.85 -6.68 7.64
CA LYS A 67 -13.29 -7.67 8.57
C LYS A 67 -12.10 -7.09 9.33
N TYR A 68 -11.29 -6.28 8.67
CA TYR A 68 -10.08 -5.68 9.23
C TYR A 68 -10.30 -4.25 9.74
N LEU A 69 -11.40 -3.62 9.33
CA LEU A 69 -11.77 -2.23 9.62
C LEU A 69 -10.73 -1.21 9.13
N ILE A 70 -10.11 -1.51 8.00
CA ILE A 70 -9.13 -0.67 7.29
C ILE A 70 -9.39 -0.78 5.78
N PRO A 71 -8.95 0.16 4.94
CA PRO A 71 -9.03 0.00 3.49
C PRO A 71 -8.20 -1.20 3.00
N ASN A 72 -8.61 -1.84 1.89
CA ASN A 72 -7.71 -2.69 1.12
C ASN A 72 -6.75 -1.80 0.32
N TRP A 73 -7.32 -0.78 -0.31
CA TRP A 73 -6.62 0.29 -1.02
C TRP A 73 -7.48 1.54 -1.13
N VAL A 74 -6.82 2.64 -1.41
CA VAL A 74 -7.39 3.94 -1.75
C VAL A 74 -6.76 4.41 -3.04
N SER A 75 -7.57 4.88 -4.01
CA SER A 75 -7.07 5.42 -5.27
C SER A 75 -7.57 6.83 -5.53
N TYR A 76 -6.73 7.66 -6.14
CA TYR A 76 -7.06 9.02 -6.52
C TYR A 76 -6.15 9.52 -7.65
N GLU A 77 -6.66 10.47 -8.40
CA GLU A 77 -5.84 11.31 -9.27
C GLU A 77 -5.33 12.52 -8.47
N LEU A 78 -4.09 12.93 -8.71
CA LEU A 78 -3.50 14.14 -8.16
C LEU A 78 -2.94 14.98 -9.28
N THR A 79 -3.61 16.07 -9.60
CA THR A 79 -3.14 17.04 -10.59
C THR A 79 -2.20 18.08 -9.97
N SER A 80 -1.38 18.72 -10.79
CA SER A 80 -0.47 19.78 -10.34
C SER A 80 -1.20 20.93 -9.64
N THR A 81 -2.42 21.26 -10.08
CA THR A 81 -3.25 22.32 -9.50
C THR A 81 -3.81 21.96 -8.14
N GLU A 82 -4.09 20.69 -7.89
CA GLU A 82 -4.65 20.17 -6.64
C GLU A 82 -3.62 20.10 -5.51
N THR A 83 -2.31 20.12 -5.83
CA THR A 83 -1.26 20.17 -4.81
C THR A 83 -1.30 21.43 -3.95
N ASN A 84 -2.12 22.41 -4.33
CA ASN A 84 -2.33 23.66 -3.61
C ASN A 84 -3.82 23.94 -3.42
N GLY A 85 -4.16 24.78 -2.44
CA GLY A 85 -5.54 25.20 -2.21
C GLY A 85 -5.73 25.93 -0.88
N PRO A 86 -6.90 26.56 -0.70
CA PRO A 86 -7.17 27.39 0.47
C PRO A 86 -7.58 26.59 1.73
N TYR A 87 -7.91 25.31 1.57
CA TYR A 87 -8.44 24.54 2.69
C TYR A 87 -7.36 23.89 3.52
N SER A 88 -7.58 23.84 4.83
CA SER A 88 -6.61 23.38 5.81
C SER A 88 -7.22 22.30 6.70
N ARG A 89 -6.38 21.34 7.10
CA ARG A 89 -6.75 20.31 8.08
C ARG A 89 -6.97 20.84 9.52
N LYS A 90 -6.69 22.11 9.77
CA LYS A 90 -6.79 22.70 11.12
C LYS A 90 -8.21 22.59 11.67
N GLY A 91 -8.34 21.95 12.84
CA GLY A 91 -9.63 21.75 13.50
C GLY A 91 -10.41 20.52 13.05
N LEU A 92 -9.93 19.76 12.06
CA LEU A 92 -10.54 18.49 11.66
C LEU A 92 -10.05 17.36 12.58
N ASN A 93 -10.97 16.47 12.91
CA ASN A 93 -10.73 15.26 13.68
C ASN A 93 -11.20 14.05 12.88
N PHE A 94 -10.58 12.90 13.13
CA PHE A 94 -11.06 11.66 12.54
C PHE A 94 -12.44 11.28 13.06
N SER A 95 -13.27 10.77 12.19
CA SER A 95 -14.65 10.34 12.48
C SER A 95 -15.06 9.18 11.57
N GLN A 96 -16.15 8.53 11.95
CA GLN A 96 -16.81 7.61 11.01
C GLN A 96 -17.46 8.41 9.88
N ASP A 97 -17.44 7.83 8.67
CA ASP A 97 -18.25 8.36 7.57
C ASP A 97 -19.73 8.02 7.82
N PRO A 98 -20.59 9.03 7.99
CA PRO A 98 -22.01 8.80 8.27
C PRO A 98 -22.80 8.24 7.07
N SER A 99 -22.24 8.33 5.87
CA SER A 99 -22.85 7.85 4.63
C SER A 99 -22.46 6.42 4.26
N ALA A 100 -21.32 5.94 4.73
CA ALA A 100 -20.85 4.60 4.45
C ALA A 100 -21.62 3.55 5.27
N LYS A 101 -22.21 2.58 4.56
CA LYS A 101 -22.97 1.48 5.18
C LYS A 101 -22.08 0.29 5.53
N VAL A 102 -20.91 0.58 6.08
CA VAL A 102 -19.91 -0.44 6.48
C VAL A 102 -19.55 -0.23 7.95
N LYS A 103 -19.19 -1.31 8.63
CA LYS A 103 -18.64 -1.19 9.98
C LYS A 103 -17.27 -0.51 9.90
N GLN A 104 -17.04 0.50 10.72
CA GLN A 104 -15.83 1.30 10.72
C GLN A 104 -15.16 1.28 12.10
N ALA A 105 -13.88 1.63 12.14
CA ALA A 105 -13.20 1.96 13.39
C ALA A 105 -13.77 3.21 14.03
N GLU A 106 -13.44 3.45 15.29
CA GLU A 106 -13.80 4.62 16.07
C GLU A 106 -12.56 5.31 16.65
N ASP A 107 -12.71 6.55 17.08
CA ASP A 107 -11.61 7.30 17.69
C ASP A 107 -11.06 6.59 18.94
N ASP A 108 -11.95 5.97 19.72
CA ASP A 108 -11.60 5.23 20.94
C ASP A 108 -10.76 3.98 20.67
N ASP A 109 -10.84 3.37 19.49
CA ASP A 109 -9.98 2.25 19.10
C ASP A 109 -8.51 2.68 19.02
N TYR A 110 -8.26 3.92 18.61
CA TYR A 110 -6.90 4.47 18.47
C TYR A 110 -6.37 5.13 19.75
N ARG A 111 -7.28 5.57 20.64
CA ARG A 111 -6.88 6.26 21.87
C ARG A 111 -6.05 5.37 22.76
N ASN A 112 -4.85 5.84 23.13
CA ASN A 112 -3.89 5.11 23.96
C ASN A 112 -3.44 3.74 23.38
N SER A 113 -3.67 3.49 22.07
CA SER A 113 -3.25 2.25 21.41
C SER A 113 -1.75 2.18 21.12
N GLY A 114 -1.05 3.33 21.15
CA GLY A 114 0.34 3.43 20.70
C GLY A 114 0.48 3.64 19.19
N TRP A 115 -0.62 3.63 18.43
CA TRP A 115 -0.64 3.78 16.99
C TRP A 115 -1.27 5.11 16.58
N SER A 116 -0.71 5.73 15.54
CA SER A 116 -1.27 6.92 14.92
C SER A 116 -2.41 6.58 13.97
N ARG A 117 -3.27 7.55 13.75
CA ARG A 117 -4.28 7.53 12.68
C ARG A 117 -3.59 7.92 11.38
N GLY A 118 -3.12 6.92 10.62
CA GLY A 118 -2.43 7.13 9.34
C GLY A 118 -3.41 7.27 8.19
N HIS A 119 -3.31 8.37 7.45
CA HIS A 119 -4.08 8.54 6.21
C HIS A 119 -3.52 7.67 5.08
N MET A 120 -4.41 7.13 4.25
CA MET A 120 -4.01 6.56 2.96
C MET A 120 -4.03 7.65 1.89
N ALA A 121 -5.17 8.29 1.62
CA ALA A 121 -5.25 9.55 0.87
C ALA A 121 -4.93 10.71 1.82
N PRO A 122 -3.75 11.38 1.70
CA PRO A 122 -3.31 12.36 2.69
C PRO A 122 -4.04 13.70 2.53
N ALA A 123 -4.44 14.31 3.62
CA ALA A 123 -5.12 15.62 3.63
C ALA A 123 -4.35 16.71 2.84
N GLY A 124 -3.04 16.56 2.70
CA GLY A 124 -2.19 17.49 1.94
C GLY A 124 -2.49 17.55 0.44
N ASP A 125 -3.09 16.50 -0.13
CA ASP A 125 -3.41 16.35 -1.55
C ASP A 125 -4.83 16.88 -1.89
N PHE A 126 -5.64 17.23 -0.86
CA PHE A 126 -7.05 17.61 -1.02
C PHE A 126 -7.36 19.03 -0.54
N LYS A 127 -6.37 19.93 -0.62
CA LYS A 127 -6.53 21.34 -0.23
C LYS A 127 -7.42 22.15 -1.18
N TRP A 128 -7.75 21.61 -2.31
CA TRP A 128 -8.55 22.25 -3.37
C TRP A 128 -10.05 22.25 -3.08
N SER A 129 -10.55 21.32 -2.23
CA SER A 129 -11.95 21.24 -1.83
C SER A 129 -12.10 21.11 -0.32
N SER A 130 -13.03 21.86 0.27
CA SER A 130 -13.39 21.73 1.69
C SER A 130 -13.96 20.36 2.00
N ARG A 131 -14.81 19.83 1.12
CA ARG A 131 -15.45 18.53 1.29
C ARG A 131 -14.44 17.42 1.15
N ALA A 132 -13.64 17.41 0.09
CA ALA A 132 -12.59 16.41 -0.12
C ALA A 132 -11.60 16.40 1.08
N MET A 133 -11.23 17.57 1.61
CA MET A 133 -10.40 17.69 2.82
C MET A 133 -11.04 17.00 4.03
N VAL A 134 -12.32 17.25 4.31
CA VAL A 134 -13.05 16.62 5.43
C VAL A 134 -13.13 15.10 5.25
N GLU A 135 -13.45 14.65 4.05
CA GLU A 135 -13.58 13.23 3.71
C GLU A 135 -12.27 12.45 3.98
N THR A 136 -11.09 13.08 3.85
CA THR A 136 -9.83 12.39 4.17
C THR A 136 -9.71 11.97 5.64
N PHE A 137 -10.50 12.56 6.54
CA PHE A 137 -10.52 12.24 7.97
C PHE A 137 -11.52 11.15 8.36
N TYR A 138 -12.15 10.49 7.39
CA TYR A 138 -12.98 9.33 7.70
C TYR A 138 -12.11 8.08 8.01
N PHE A 139 -12.59 7.25 8.96
CA PHE A 139 -11.90 6.01 9.32
C PHE A 139 -11.83 5.01 8.16
N THR A 140 -12.66 5.16 7.13
CA THR A 140 -12.54 4.39 5.88
C THR A 140 -11.25 4.67 5.11
N ASN A 141 -10.57 5.80 5.39
CA ASN A 141 -9.28 6.21 4.82
C ASN A 141 -8.12 6.08 5.82
N CYS A 142 -8.33 5.41 6.96
CA CYS A 142 -7.39 5.44 8.09
C CYS A 142 -6.90 4.04 8.44
N CYS A 143 -5.59 3.93 8.75
CA CYS A 143 -4.97 2.72 9.28
C CYS A 143 -4.17 3.01 10.55
N PRO A 144 -4.06 2.03 11.48
CA PRO A 144 -3.08 2.10 12.56
C PRO A 144 -1.67 2.14 11.99
N GLN A 145 -0.97 3.26 12.18
CA GLN A 145 0.36 3.50 11.60
C GLN A 145 1.36 3.90 12.68
N ASN A 146 2.58 3.38 12.58
CA ASN A 146 3.67 3.78 13.47
C ASN A 146 3.92 5.29 13.37
N GLN A 147 4.03 5.97 14.53
CA GLN A 147 4.17 7.43 14.57
C GLN A 147 5.43 7.92 13.85
N SER A 148 6.55 7.21 14.01
CA SER A 148 7.82 7.62 13.37
C SER A 148 7.76 7.44 11.85
N LEU A 149 7.11 6.38 11.36
CA LEU A 149 6.87 6.18 9.93
C LEU A 149 5.95 7.27 9.40
N ASN A 150 4.78 7.48 10.04
CA ASN A 150 3.76 8.44 9.61
C ASN A 150 4.29 9.87 9.51
N ALA A 151 4.98 10.34 10.55
CA ALA A 151 5.55 11.69 10.57
C ALA A 151 6.88 11.81 9.81
N GLY A 152 7.55 10.70 9.53
CA GLY A 152 8.86 10.60 8.90
C GLY A 152 8.82 10.26 7.42
N GLN A 153 9.25 9.05 7.08
CA GLN A 153 9.44 8.64 5.68
C GLN A 153 8.14 8.59 4.87
N TRP A 154 7.03 8.20 5.48
CA TRP A 154 5.74 8.20 4.78
C TRP A 154 5.33 9.62 4.39
N ASN A 155 5.41 10.58 5.32
CA ASN A 155 5.19 11.99 5.01
C ASN A 155 6.17 12.53 3.95
N THR A 156 7.43 12.10 3.98
CA THR A 156 8.42 12.46 2.95
C THR A 156 8.01 11.94 1.57
N LEU A 157 7.52 10.69 1.48
CA LEU A 157 7.01 10.13 0.23
C LEU A 157 5.78 10.92 -0.26
N GLU A 158 4.84 11.26 0.61
CA GLU A 158 3.69 12.09 0.26
C GLU A 158 4.09 13.48 -0.30
N GLN A 159 5.12 14.09 0.27
CA GLN A 159 5.67 15.35 -0.26
C GLN A 159 6.27 15.14 -1.66
N LYS A 160 7.02 14.05 -1.88
CA LYS A 160 7.55 13.68 -3.19
C LYS A 160 6.44 13.45 -4.21
N VAL A 161 5.36 12.78 -3.83
CA VAL A 161 4.19 12.57 -4.72
C VAL A 161 3.63 13.91 -5.20
N ARG A 162 3.47 14.89 -4.30
CA ARG A 162 3.06 16.24 -4.70
C ARG A 162 4.09 16.94 -5.61
N ASP A 163 5.39 16.75 -5.38
CA ASP A 163 6.44 17.27 -6.26
C ASP A 163 6.35 16.64 -7.66
N TRP A 164 6.10 15.34 -7.72
CA TRP A 164 5.91 14.64 -8.99
C TRP A 164 4.63 15.06 -9.72
N ALA A 165 3.52 15.27 -9.00
CA ALA A 165 2.30 15.83 -9.61
C ALA A 165 2.56 17.20 -10.26
N ARG A 166 3.31 18.06 -9.58
CA ARG A 166 3.73 19.36 -10.15
C ARG A 166 4.66 19.21 -11.37
N ARG A 167 5.52 18.20 -11.36
CA ARG A 167 6.47 17.95 -12.45
C ARG A 167 5.82 17.32 -13.67
N TYR A 168 4.93 16.35 -13.47
CA TYR A 168 4.32 15.54 -14.54
C TYR A 168 2.93 16.02 -14.95
N GLY A 169 2.33 16.94 -14.22
CA GLY A 169 0.99 17.48 -14.48
C GLY A 169 -0.12 16.73 -13.78
N SER A 170 -0.13 15.41 -13.85
CA SER A 170 -1.09 14.53 -13.19
C SER A 170 -0.45 13.20 -12.83
N LEU A 171 -0.94 12.59 -11.76
CA LEU A 171 -0.58 11.24 -11.29
C LEU A 171 -1.85 10.46 -10.97
N THR A 172 -1.84 9.16 -11.25
CA THR A 172 -2.75 8.21 -10.62
C THR A 172 -2.02 7.56 -9.44
N VAL A 173 -2.63 7.56 -8.27
CA VAL A 173 -2.05 7.04 -7.02
C VAL A 173 -2.94 5.97 -6.45
N TYR A 174 -2.36 4.79 -6.18
CA TYR A 174 -2.94 3.77 -5.32
C TYR A 174 -2.12 3.67 -4.05
N THR A 175 -2.77 3.54 -2.90
CA THR A 175 -2.10 3.44 -1.60
C THR A 175 -2.92 2.58 -0.66
N GLY A 176 -2.26 1.82 0.18
CA GLY A 176 -2.98 0.94 1.09
C GLY A 176 -2.06 0.21 2.06
N PRO A 177 -2.67 -0.52 3.01
CA PRO A 177 -1.98 -1.38 3.93
C PRO A 177 -1.63 -2.73 3.30
N ILE A 178 -0.59 -3.36 3.83
CA ILE A 178 -0.25 -4.76 3.58
C ILE A 178 -0.38 -5.50 4.91
N VAL A 179 -1.19 -6.55 4.94
CA VAL A 179 -1.35 -7.44 6.07
C VAL A 179 -0.81 -8.81 5.65
N LEU A 180 0.33 -9.20 6.20
CA LEU A 180 1.01 -10.48 5.93
C LEU A 180 0.68 -11.49 7.03
N ASP A 181 1.41 -11.39 8.13
CA ASP A 181 1.32 -12.32 9.25
C ASP A 181 0.52 -11.75 10.43
N ASN A 182 -0.03 -10.54 10.30
CA ASN A 182 -0.70 -9.80 11.38
C ASN A 182 0.17 -9.72 12.65
N ALA A 183 1.46 -9.44 12.47
CA ALA A 183 2.47 -9.48 13.52
C ALA A 183 2.18 -8.50 14.67
N TYR A 184 1.50 -7.39 14.37
CA TYR A 184 1.14 -6.36 15.35
C TYR A 184 -0.25 -6.55 15.98
N GLY A 185 -1.02 -7.54 15.50
CA GLY A 185 -2.36 -7.85 16.03
C GLY A 185 -3.40 -6.76 15.71
N THR A 186 -4.18 -6.40 16.71
CA THR A 186 -5.31 -5.46 16.55
C THR A 186 -5.33 -4.42 17.67
N ILE A 187 -5.97 -3.27 17.43
CA ILE A 187 -6.20 -2.22 18.44
C ILE A 187 -7.68 -2.04 18.74
N GLY A 188 -7.95 -1.48 19.91
CA GLY A 188 -9.27 -1.07 20.36
C GLY A 188 -10.27 -2.19 20.60
N TYR A 189 -11.47 -1.78 20.98
CA TYR A 189 -12.60 -2.68 21.21
C TYR A 189 -13.07 -3.37 19.93
N ASN A 190 -13.05 -2.64 18.82
CA ASN A 190 -13.51 -3.14 17.53
C ASN A 190 -12.50 -4.07 16.84
N LYS A 191 -11.29 -4.26 17.40
CA LYS A 191 -10.26 -5.13 16.83
C LYS A 191 -9.79 -4.67 15.44
N VAL A 192 -9.49 -3.38 15.31
CA VAL A 192 -8.93 -2.81 14.07
C VAL A 192 -7.56 -3.44 13.82
N VAL A 193 -7.36 -4.05 12.66
CA VAL A 193 -6.10 -4.72 12.33
C VAL A 193 -4.98 -3.71 12.16
N VAL A 194 -3.81 -4.01 12.71
CA VAL A 194 -2.60 -3.21 12.52
C VAL A 194 -1.82 -3.78 11.33
N PRO A 195 -1.65 -3.04 10.22
CA PRO A 195 -0.93 -3.52 9.06
C PRO A 195 0.56 -3.77 9.34
N ASP A 196 1.14 -4.72 8.62
CA ASP A 196 2.59 -5.01 8.68
C ASP A 196 3.41 -4.00 7.87
N ALA A 197 2.83 -3.48 6.78
CA ALA A 197 3.46 -2.49 5.91
C ALA A 197 2.41 -1.63 5.19
N PHE A 198 2.88 -0.64 4.46
CA PHE A 198 2.08 0.20 3.57
C PHE A 198 2.71 0.28 2.19
N PHE A 199 1.88 0.32 1.17
CA PHE A 199 2.32 0.54 -0.20
C PHE A 199 1.81 1.87 -0.77
N LYS A 200 2.50 2.34 -1.81
CA LYS A 200 2.05 3.41 -2.68
C LYS A 200 2.54 3.11 -4.10
N ALA A 201 1.60 2.91 -5.04
CA ALA A 201 1.85 2.78 -6.47
C ALA A 201 1.46 4.07 -7.18
N ILE A 202 2.28 4.53 -8.11
CA ILE A 202 2.15 5.83 -8.77
C ILE A 202 2.38 5.64 -10.26
N LEU A 203 1.42 6.12 -11.06
CA LEU A 203 1.51 6.19 -12.51
C LEU A 203 1.57 7.66 -12.94
N ALA A 204 2.52 8.01 -13.80
CA ALA A 204 2.73 9.34 -14.35
C ALA A 204 3.01 9.25 -15.86
N GLY A 205 2.00 9.48 -16.69
CA GLY A 205 2.14 9.28 -18.15
C GLY A 205 2.58 7.85 -18.47
N GLU A 206 3.74 7.68 -19.10
CA GLU A 206 4.27 6.37 -19.53
C GLU A 206 5.29 5.76 -18.54
N GLN A 207 5.19 6.06 -17.26
CA GLN A 207 6.09 5.51 -16.25
C GLN A 207 5.38 5.29 -14.91
N SER A 208 5.76 4.22 -14.23
CA SER A 208 5.26 3.93 -12.90
C SER A 208 6.39 3.67 -11.91
N ILE A 209 6.05 3.70 -10.64
CA ILE A 209 6.92 3.30 -9.52
C ILE A 209 6.04 2.90 -8.33
N ALA A 210 6.48 1.91 -7.59
CA ALA A 210 5.84 1.52 -6.35
C ALA A 210 6.82 1.60 -5.17
N PHE A 211 6.26 1.75 -3.97
CA PHE A 211 7.02 1.77 -2.72
C PHE A 211 6.32 0.88 -1.69
N VAL A 212 7.11 0.15 -0.90
CA VAL A 212 6.64 -0.58 0.28
C VAL A 212 7.46 -0.15 1.48
N MET A 213 6.78 0.27 2.55
CA MET A 213 7.40 0.69 3.81
C MET A 213 6.78 -0.07 4.97
N TYR A 214 7.62 -0.74 5.79
CA TYR A 214 7.17 -1.48 6.96
C TYR A 214 6.62 -0.56 8.06
N ASN A 215 5.60 -1.05 8.77
CA ASN A 215 4.89 -0.30 9.80
C ASN A 215 5.67 -0.24 11.13
N HIS A 216 6.91 0.21 11.07
CA HIS A 216 7.78 0.42 12.22
C HIS A 216 8.61 1.70 12.04
N ASN A 217 9.48 1.99 12.98
CA ASN A 217 10.43 3.09 12.82
C ASN A 217 11.40 2.75 11.68
N ASN A 218 11.10 3.27 10.49
CA ASN A 218 11.85 2.99 9.28
C ASN A 218 12.77 4.18 8.97
N ASN A 219 14.08 3.93 9.01
CA ASN A 219 15.12 4.89 8.62
C ASN A 219 15.79 4.48 7.29
N GLU A 220 15.17 3.57 6.54
CA GLU A 220 15.73 3.14 5.27
C GLU A 220 15.63 4.24 4.20
N ASN A 221 16.58 4.24 3.30
CA ASN A 221 16.57 5.14 2.15
C ASN A 221 15.34 4.81 1.26
N MET A 222 14.60 5.82 0.82
CA MET A 222 13.42 5.70 -0.03
C MET A 222 13.69 4.87 -1.30
N GLN A 223 14.89 5.01 -1.90
CA GLN A 223 15.27 4.23 -3.08
C GLN A 223 15.28 2.72 -2.83
N LYS A 224 15.54 2.27 -1.58
CA LYS A 224 15.50 0.86 -1.21
C LYS A 224 14.09 0.33 -1.02
N CYS A 225 13.14 1.21 -0.81
CA CYS A 225 11.73 0.88 -0.66
C CYS A 225 11.01 0.85 -2.02
N ALA A 226 11.68 1.28 -3.10
CA ALA A 226 11.12 1.32 -4.45
C ALA A 226 11.15 -0.06 -5.12
N MET A 227 10.12 -0.34 -5.91
CA MET A 227 9.96 -1.56 -6.72
C MET A 227 9.14 -1.27 -7.97
N SER A 228 9.03 -2.25 -8.88
CA SER A 228 8.07 -2.19 -9.98
C SER A 228 6.63 -2.34 -9.48
N VAL A 229 5.67 -1.94 -10.30
CA VAL A 229 4.25 -2.18 -9.97
C VAL A 229 3.95 -3.67 -10.05
N ASP A 230 4.46 -4.39 -11.06
CA ASP A 230 4.35 -5.86 -11.17
C ASP A 230 4.82 -6.59 -9.89
N ASP A 231 5.97 -6.17 -9.31
CA ASP A 231 6.45 -6.76 -8.06
C ASP A 231 5.51 -6.47 -6.87
N LEU A 232 4.88 -5.28 -6.85
CA LEU A 232 3.89 -4.93 -5.84
C LEU A 232 2.59 -5.74 -6.04
N GLU A 233 2.16 -5.96 -7.27
CA GLU A 233 1.01 -6.80 -7.61
C GLU A 233 1.21 -8.25 -7.20
N ALA A 234 2.39 -8.78 -7.51
CA ALA A 234 2.78 -10.12 -7.05
C ALA A 234 2.76 -10.25 -5.52
N LEU A 235 3.09 -9.17 -4.79
CA LEU A 235 3.08 -9.14 -3.33
C LEU A 235 1.66 -9.01 -2.75
N THR A 236 0.81 -8.19 -3.36
CA THR A 236 -0.49 -7.80 -2.78
C THR A 236 -1.67 -8.58 -3.36
N GLY A 237 -1.52 -9.12 -4.56
CA GLY A 237 -2.61 -9.73 -5.34
C GLY A 237 -3.64 -8.70 -5.83
N ILE A 238 -3.28 -7.41 -5.83
CA ILE A 238 -4.11 -6.32 -6.35
C ILE A 238 -3.60 -6.00 -7.74
N ASP A 239 -4.50 -5.87 -8.69
CA ASP A 239 -4.29 -5.40 -10.04
C ASP A 239 -4.45 -3.88 -10.03
N PHE A 240 -3.33 -3.15 -10.18
CA PHE A 240 -3.30 -1.68 -10.15
C PHE A 240 -3.44 -1.15 -11.57
N PHE A 241 -4.03 0.03 -11.70
CA PHE A 241 -4.20 0.72 -12.98
C PHE A 241 -4.97 -0.07 -14.06
N ALA A 242 -5.73 -1.11 -13.68
CA ALA A 242 -6.53 -1.98 -14.55
C ALA A 242 -7.55 -1.25 -15.49
N GLU A 243 -7.64 0.06 -15.38
CA GLU A 243 -8.43 0.91 -16.29
C GLU A 243 -7.63 1.30 -17.56
N GLN A 244 -6.33 1.01 -17.57
CA GLN A 244 -5.46 1.24 -18.71
C GLN A 244 -5.63 0.12 -19.76
N VAL A 245 -5.10 0.32 -20.96
CA VAL A 245 -5.07 -0.72 -21.98
C VAL A 245 -3.95 -1.70 -21.65
N ASP A 246 -4.24 -3.02 -21.68
CA ASP A 246 -3.34 -4.10 -21.26
C ASP A 246 -1.89 -3.97 -21.78
N ASP A 247 -1.70 -3.65 -23.07
CA ASP A 247 -0.37 -3.51 -23.66
C ASP A 247 0.42 -2.32 -23.05
N PHE A 248 -0.28 -1.23 -22.72
CA PHE A 248 0.33 -0.06 -22.08
C PHE A 248 0.63 -0.36 -20.59
N GLU A 249 -0.32 -0.94 -19.88
CA GLU A 249 -0.22 -1.35 -18.50
C GLU A 249 1.01 -2.27 -18.30
N ASN A 250 1.07 -3.41 -19.01
CA ASN A 250 2.19 -4.33 -18.97
C ASN A 250 3.56 -3.67 -19.23
N GLN A 251 3.61 -2.67 -20.11
CA GLN A 251 4.85 -1.96 -20.42
C GLN A 251 5.30 -1.04 -19.28
N VAL A 252 4.36 -0.29 -18.68
CA VAL A 252 4.70 0.73 -17.67
C VAL A 252 4.93 0.13 -16.29
N GLU A 253 4.34 -1.01 -15.98
CA GLU A 253 4.40 -1.66 -14.67
C GLU A 253 5.60 -2.56 -14.47
N ALA A 254 6.13 -3.14 -15.55
CA ALA A 254 7.24 -4.09 -15.51
C ALA A 254 8.55 -3.52 -14.97
N THR A 255 8.76 -2.21 -15.08
CA THR A 255 10.04 -1.60 -14.70
C THR A 255 9.87 -0.19 -14.14
N TYR A 256 10.84 0.23 -13.33
CA TYR A 256 10.93 1.61 -12.86
C TYR A 256 12.36 2.15 -13.00
N ASN A 257 12.50 3.47 -13.06
CA ASN A 257 13.80 4.14 -13.13
C ASN A 257 13.85 5.29 -12.11
N LEU A 258 14.60 5.10 -11.04
CA LEU A 258 14.73 6.09 -9.95
C LEU A 258 15.11 7.49 -10.42
N ARG A 259 15.95 7.60 -11.48
CA ARG A 259 16.37 8.90 -12.03
C ARG A 259 15.21 9.71 -12.59
N ASN A 260 14.24 9.04 -13.19
CA ASN A 260 13.02 9.70 -13.70
C ASN A 260 12.26 10.38 -12.55
N TRP A 261 12.27 9.77 -11.38
CA TRP A 261 11.61 10.25 -10.16
C TRP A 261 12.48 11.18 -9.31
N GLY A 262 13.73 11.43 -9.71
CA GLY A 262 14.66 12.27 -8.94
C GLY A 262 15.06 11.67 -7.59
N LEU A 263 15.24 10.35 -7.59
CA LEU A 263 15.63 9.52 -6.44
C LEU A 263 17.02 8.93 -6.62
#